data_8b6eba1c364c4afe9b66f499464dc148
#
_entry.id   8b6eba1c364c4afe9b66f499464dc148
#
_cell.length_a   1.000
_cell.length_b   1.000
_cell.length_c   1.000
_cell.angle_alpha   90.00
_cell.angle_beta   90.00
_cell.angle_gamma   90.00
#
_symmetry.space_group_name_H-M   'P 1'
#
loop_
_entity.id
_entity.type
_entity.pdbx_description
1 polymer ?
#
loop_
_entity_poly.entity_id
_entity_poly.type
_entity_poly.pdbx_seq_one_letter_code
_entity_poly.pdbx_strand_id
1 'polypeptide(L)'
;MSGVSSAIYGLAGLTLDPEEKAFFRDADPWGFILFARNVEGVRQLSRLTLELRDCVGRDVPILIDQEGGRVARLKPPTWRAAPAAQRFADLYLKDEEAAIEATRLNHRLLAHELRAVGVDVDCAP
;
A
#
# COMPACT_ATOMS: atom_id res chain seq x y z
N MET A 1 -6.18 -16.29 -25.65
CA MET A 1 -5.33 -16.15 -24.46
C MET A 1 -5.67 -14.83 -23.77
N SER A 2 -6.21 -14.88 -22.58
CA SER A 2 -6.30 -13.71 -21.75
C SER A 2 -4.91 -13.45 -21.13
N GLY A 3 -4.26 -12.42 -21.57
CA GLY A 3 -3.04 -11.94 -20.91
C GLY A 3 -3.40 -11.05 -19.74
N VAL A 4 -2.43 -10.75 -18.88
CA VAL A 4 -2.57 -9.79 -17.79
C VAL A 4 -3.05 -8.46 -18.34
N SER A 5 -4.15 -7.93 -17.82
CA SER A 5 -4.69 -6.64 -18.27
C SER A 5 -3.88 -5.49 -17.69
N SER A 6 -3.70 -4.43 -18.49
CA SER A 6 -2.98 -3.20 -18.12
C SER A 6 -3.84 -2.32 -17.20
N ALA A 7 -4.31 -2.90 -16.08
CA ALA A 7 -5.20 -2.24 -15.15
C ALA A 7 -4.77 -2.47 -13.69
N ILE A 8 -5.04 -1.49 -12.84
CA ILE A 8 -4.92 -1.58 -11.38
C ILE A 8 -6.32 -1.35 -10.82
N TYR A 9 -6.84 -2.32 -10.07
CA TYR A 9 -8.18 -2.24 -9.49
C TYR A 9 -8.14 -1.96 -8.00
N GLY A 10 -9.09 -1.14 -7.54
CA GLY A 10 -9.48 -1.08 -6.14
C GLY A 10 -10.47 -2.18 -5.80
N LEU A 11 -10.81 -2.31 -4.52
CA LEU A 11 -11.77 -3.29 -4.02
C LEU A 11 -12.73 -2.64 -3.00
N ALA A 12 -13.87 -3.30 -2.78
CA ALA A 12 -14.98 -2.70 -2.06
C ALA A 12 -14.74 -2.56 -0.55
N GLY A 13 -14.15 -3.57 0.10
CA GLY A 13 -14.13 -3.64 1.56
C GLY A 13 -12.91 -4.33 2.16
N LEU A 14 -13.14 -4.90 3.33
CA LEU A 14 -12.10 -5.55 4.16
C LEU A 14 -11.79 -6.98 3.71
N THR A 15 -12.69 -7.58 2.96
CA THR A 15 -12.61 -8.95 2.43
C THR A 15 -13.11 -8.98 1.00
N LEU A 16 -12.75 -10.02 0.25
CA LEU A 16 -13.27 -10.24 -1.10
C LEU A 16 -14.53 -11.11 -1.03
N ASP A 17 -15.62 -10.62 -1.63
CA ASP A 17 -16.78 -11.46 -1.85
C ASP A 17 -16.63 -12.36 -3.11
N PRO A 18 -17.51 -13.35 -3.29
CA PRO A 18 -17.43 -14.26 -4.43
C PRO A 18 -17.54 -13.59 -5.80
N GLU A 19 -18.30 -12.50 -5.92
CA GLU A 19 -18.48 -11.76 -7.19
C GLU A 19 -17.22 -10.99 -7.54
N GLU A 20 -16.61 -10.30 -6.56
CA GLU A 20 -15.30 -9.65 -6.75
C GLU A 20 -14.22 -10.65 -7.15
N LYS A 21 -14.18 -11.81 -6.47
CA LYS A 21 -13.21 -12.87 -6.81
C LYS A 21 -13.38 -13.36 -8.24
N ALA A 22 -14.61 -13.58 -8.68
CA ALA A 22 -14.92 -14.00 -10.05
C ALA A 22 -14.49 -12.92 -11.06
N PHE A 23 -14.80 -11.67 -10.78
CA PHE A 23 -14.43 -10.54 -11.62
C PHE A 23 -12.91 -10.38 -11.73
N PHE A 24 -12.18 -10.40 -10.62
CA PHE A 24 -10.71 -10.23 -10.64
C PHE A 24 -10.00 -11.40 -11.33
N ARG A 25 -10.54 -12.59 -11.20
CA ARG A 25 -10.02 -13.78 -11.88
C ARG A 25 -10.17 -13.68 -13.39
N ASP A 26 -11.30 -13.15 -13.85
CA ASP A 26 -11.59 -12.96 -15.28
C ASP A 26 -10.80 -11.75 -15.85
N ALA A 27 -10.78 -10.64 -15.13
CA ALA A 27 -10.09 -9.42 -15.54
C ALA A 27 -8.58 -9.52 -15.52
N ASP A 28 -8.02 -10.41 -14.70
CA ASP A 28 -6.58 -10.64 -14.49
C ASP A 28 -5.76 -9.33 -14.47
N PRO A 29 -5.97 -8.43 -13.49
CA PRO A 29 -5.34 -7.13 -13.47
C PRO A 29 -3.84 -7.22 -13.22
N TRP A 30 -3.09 -6.23 -13.71
CA TRP A 30 -1.67 -6.09 -13.40
C TRP A 30 -1.42 -5.90 -11.89
N GLY A 31 -2.27 -5.15 -11.20
CA GLY A 31 -2.13 -4.87 -9.78
C GLY A 31 -3.43 -4.50 -9.10
N PHE A 32 -3.35 -4.37 -7.79
CA PHE A 32 -4.43 -3.84 -6.94
C PHE A 32 -3.95 -2.62 -6.17
N ILE A 33 -4.85 -1.71 -5.84
CA ILE A 33 -4.58 -0.57 -4.97
C ILE A 33 -5.55 -0.58 -3.78
N LEU A 34 -5.00 -0.40 -2.59
CA LEU A 34 -5.75 -0.39 -1.33
C LEU A 34 -5.98 1.03 -0.84
N PHE A 35 -7.14 1.25 -0.23
CA PHE A 35 -7.54 2.50 0.39
C PHE A 35 -7.90 2.27 1.86
N ALA A 36 -8.20 3.34 2.59
CA ALA A 36 -8.56 3.24 4.01
C ALA A 36 -9.72 2.28 4.28
N ARG A 37 -10.70 2.19 3.36
CA ARG A 37 -11.84 1.27 3.45
C ARG A 37 -11.46 -0.21 3.45
N ASN A 38 -10.25 -0.53 3.03
CA ASN A 38 -9.73 -1.90 2.96
C ASN A 38 -8.90 -2.29 4.18
N VAL A 39 -8.72 -1.38 5.15
CA VAL A 39 -7.78 -1.53 6.26
C VAL A 39 -8.52 -1.49 7.59
N GLU A 40 -8.41 -2.56 8.37
CA GLU A 40 -8.89 -2.64 9.74
C GLU A 40 -7.75 -2.95 10.73
N GLY A 41 -6.86 -3.86 10.39
CA GLY A 41 -5.74 -4.26 11.24
C GLY A 41 -4.77 -5.17 10.50
N VAL A 42 -3.67 -5.48 11.17
CA VAL A 42 -2.55 -6.24 10.57
C VAL A 42 -2.99 -7.61 10.03
N ARG A 43 -3.74 -8.38 10.83
CA ARG A 43 -4.18 -9.72 10.42
C ARG A 43 -5.16 -9.69 9.27
N GLN A 44 -6.13 -8.76 9.33
CA GLN A 44 -7.12 -8.60 8.27
C GLN A 44 -6.44 -8.21 6.95
N LEU A 45 -5.56 -7.22 7.00
CA LEU A 45 -4.87 -6.71 5.80
C LEU A 45 -3.93 -7.75 5.18
N SER A 46 -3.16 -8.46 6.01
CA SER A 46 -2.30 -9.56 5.54
C SER A 46 -3.10 -10.68 4.87
N ARG A 47 -4.28 -11.00 5.41
CA ARG A 47 -5.19 -11.98 4.79
C ARG A 47 -5.70 -11.48 3.45
N LEU A 48 -6.14 -10.22 3.39
CA LEU A 48 -6.68 -9.62 2.17
C LEU A 48 -5.65 -9.63 1.03
N THR A 49 -4.40 -9.26 1.31
CA THR A 49 -3.33 -9.26 0.29
C THR A 49 -3.00 -10.67 -0.22
N LEU A 50 -3.04 -11.67 0.67
CA LEU A 50 -2.90 -13.07 0.27
C LEU A 50 -4.08 -13.53 -0.60
N GLU A 51 -5.31 -13.22 -0.21
CA GLU A 51 -6.51 -13.58 -0.97
C GLU A 51 -6.52 -12.96 -2.37
N LEU A 52 -6.01 -11.73 -2.53
CA LEU A 52 -5.88 -11.08 -3.84
C LEU A 52 -4.92 -11.85 -4.75
N ARG A 53 -3.77 -12.25 -4.23
CA ARG A 53 -2.79 -13.05 -4.98
C ARG A 53 -3.31 -14.44 -5.34
N ASP A 54 -3.94 -15.10 -4.38
CA ASP A 54 -4.55 -16.41 -4.60
C ASP A 54 -5.67 -16.33 -5.64
N CYS A 55 -6.46 -15.26 -5.62
CA CYS A 55 -7.57 -15.05 -6.53
C CYS A 55 -7.12 -15.01 -8.00
N VAL A 56 -6.03 -14.31 -8.29
CA VAL A 56 -5.49 -14.19 -9.66
C VAL A 56 -4.40 -15.23 -9.98
N GLY A 57 -4.00 -16.02 -8.99
CA GLY A 57 -3.04 -17.14 -9.17
C GLY A 57 -1.61 -16.72 -9.47
N ARG A 58 -1.20 -15.49 -9.06
CA ARG A 58 0.17 -14.99 -9.25
C ARG A 58 0.53 -13.94 -8.20
N ASP A 59 1.81 -13.64 -8.11
CA ASP A 59 2.35 -12.61 -7.21
C ASP A 59 2.13 -11.21 -7.81
N VAL A 60 0.87 -10.77 -7.74
CA VAL A 60 0.43 -9.48 -8.28
C VAL A 60 0.89 -8.32 -7.40
N PRO A 61 1.36 -7.20 -7.97
CA PRO A 61 1.68 -6.00 -7.20
C PRO A 61 0.48 -5.45 -6.46
N ILE A 62 0.69 -5.06 -5.21
CA ILE A 62 -0.32 -4.41 -4.37
C ILE A 62 0.20 -3.05 -3.93
N LEU A 63 -0.54 -2.02 -4.26
CA LEU A 63 -0.21 -0.61 -4.10
C LEU A 63 -1.01 0.02 -2.96
N ILE A 64 -0.47 1.07 -2.37
CA ILE A 64 -1.16 1.90 -1.38
C ILE A 64 -0.59 3.31 -1.39
N ASP A 65 -1.41 4.30 -1.01
CA ASP A 65 -0.94 5.66 -0.76
C ASP A 65 -0.56 5.80 0.72
N GLN A 66 0.71 5.70 1.03
CA GLN A 66 1.24 5.86 2.38
C GLN A 66 2.34 6.92 2.38
N GLU A 67 1.93 8.17 2.09
CA GLU A 67 2.86 9.30 1.97
C GLU A 67 3.34 9.80 3.34
N GLY A 68 2.49 9.69 4.35
CA GLY A 68 2.63 10.36 5.65
C GLY A 68 1.78 11.62 5.75
N GLY A 69 1.66 12.18 6.95
CA GLY A 69 0.76 13.30 7.18
C GLY A 69 -0.70 12.94 6.91
N ARG A 70 -1.39 13.73 6.08
CA ARG A 70 -2.82 13.50 5.77
C ARG A 70 -3.06 12.31 4.85
N VAL A 71 -2.12 12.00 3.98
CA VAL A 71 -2.24 10.90 3.03
C VAL A 71 -1.57 9.67 3.59
N ALA A 72 -2.34 8.93 4.35
CA ALA A 72 -1.95 7.66 4.96
C ALA A 72 -3.18 6.78 5.10
N ARG A 73 -3.07 5.49 4.73
CA ARG A 73 -4.15 4.51 4.87
C ARG A 73 -3.94 3.63 6.09
N LEU A 74 -2.67 3.36 6.44
CA LEU A 74 -2.24 2.70 7.66
C LEU A 74 -2.03 3.76 8.74
N LYS A 75 -2.80 3.70 9.81
CA LYS A 75 -2.88 4.77 10.81
C LYS A 75 -2.66 4.27 12.23
N PRO A 76 -2.27 5.19 13.16
CA PRO A 76 -2.27 4.86 14.59
C PRO A 76 -3.66 4.42 15.08
N PRO A 77 -3.72 3.61 16.14
CA PRO A 77 -2.60 3.15 16.98
C PRO A 77 -1.84 1.95 16.40
N THR A 78 -2.35 1.29 15.36
CA THR A 78 -1.77 0.06 14.83
C THR A 78 -0.45 0.32 14.10
N TRP A 79 -0.37 1.41 13.36
CA TRP A 79 0.81 1.82 12.61
C TRP A 79 1.32 3.19 13.05
N ARG A 80 2.54 3.48 12.70
CA ARG A 80 3.20 4.73 13.02
C ARG A 80 2.56 5.91 12.25
N ALA A 81 2.45 7.06 12.91
CA ALA A 81 2.12 8.32 12.23
C ALA A 81 3.39 8.86 11.55
N ALA A 82 3.57 8.57 10.27
CA ALA A 82 4.70 9.08 9.50
C ALA A 82 4.55 10.60 9.24
N PRO A 83 5.65 11.37 9.29
CA PRO A 83 5.62 12.80 8.97
C PRO A 83 5.20 13.05 7.52
N ALA A 84 4.57 14.20 7.27
CA ALA A 84 4.31 14.68 5.92
C ALA A 84 5.63 15.04 5.19
N ALA A 85 5.64 14.91 3.87
CA ALA A 85 6.81 15.23 3.02
C ALA A 85 7.34 16.66 3.27
N GLN A 86 6.46 17.61 3.55
CA GLN A 86 6.82 19.00 3.85
C GLN A 86 7.81 19.11 5.01
N ARG A 87 7.73 18.24 6.02
CA ARG A 87 8.65 18.27 7.16
C ARG A 87 10.10 17.97 6.74
N PHE A 88 10.29 17.12 5.77
CA PHE A 88 11.61 16.83 5.21
C PHE A 88 12.12 17.97 4.33
N ALA A 89 11.22 18.60 3.56
CA ALA A 89 11.57 19.79 2.79
C ALA A 89 11.98 20.96 3.69
N ASP A 90 11.26 21.21 4.79
CA ASP A 90 11.62 22.24 5.78
C ASP A 90 12.97 21.96 6.44
N LEU A 91 13.26 20.67 6.72
CA LEU A 91 14.57 20.28 7.25
C LEU A 91 15.69 20.49 6.22
N TYR A 92 15.42 20.19 4.95
CA TYR A 92 16.39 20.35 3.86
C TYR A 92 16.90 21.79 3.76
N LEU A 93 16.04 22.77 3.95
CA LEU A 93 16.42 24.17 3.95
C LEU A 93 17.35 24.58 5.11
N LYS A 94 17.44 23.75 6.15
CA LYS A 94 18.27 24.01 7.34
C LYS A 94 19.52 23.13 7.36
N ASP A 95 19.36 21.88 6.96
CA ASP A 95 20.42 20.86 6.98
C ASP A 95 20.09 19.81 5.91
N GLU A 96 20.72 19.96 4.76
CA GLU A 96 20.48 19.09 3.61
C GLU A 96 20.84 17.63 3.89
N GLU A 97 21.99 17.38 4.52
CA GLU A 97 22.45 16.02 4.82
C GLU A 97 21.53 15.29 5.79
N ALA A 98 21.13 15.98 6.86
CA ALA A 98 20.17 15.45 7.82
C ALA A 98 18.81 15.17 7.17
N ALA A 99 18.34 16.03 6.25
CA ALA A 99 17.06 15.84 5.57
C ALA A 99 17.08 14.61 4.65
N ILE A 100 18.15 14.40 3.90
CA ILE A 100 18.32 13.24 3.02
C ILE A 100 18.31 11.96 3.87
N GLU A 101 19.06 11.92 4.94
CA GLU A 101 19.12 10.75 5.83
C GLU A 101 17.78 10.49 6.52
N ALA A 102 17.11 11.52 7.03
CA ALA A 102 15.79 11.40 7.65
C ALA A 102 14.74 10.88 6.65
N THR A 103 14.76 11.36 5.41
CA THR A 103 13.88 10.88 4.33
C THR A 103 14.12 9.40 4.03
N ARG A 104 15.38 9.01 3.90
CA ARG A 104 15.77 7.60 3.67
C ARG A 104 15.28 6.69 4.79
N LEU A 105 15.51 7.07 6.05
CA LEU A 105 15.07 6.30 7.22
C LEU A 105 13.55 6.21 7.30
N ASN A 106 12.84 7.31 7.06
CA ASN A 106 11.37 7.31 7.06
C ASN A 106 10.79 6.34 6.03
N HIS A 107 11.31 6.35 4.80
CA HIS A 107 10.83 5.44 3.75
C HIS A 107 11.23 3.99 4.01
N ARG A 108 12.35 3.72 4.65
CA ARG A 108 12.69 2.36 5.12
C ARG A 108 11.70 1.85 6.16
N LEU A 109 11.27 2.69 7.11
CA LEU A 109 10.26 2.33 8.10
C LEU A 109 8.90 2.09 7.45
N LEU A 110 8.47 2.96 6.54
CA LEU A 110 7.23 2.76 5.76
C LEU A 110 7.27 1.45 4.98
N ALA A 111 8.34 1.21 4.24
CA ALA A 111 8.51 -0.02 3.47
C ALA A 111 8.47 -1.27 4.35
N HIS A 112 9.03 -1.23 5.55
CA HIS A 112 8.98 -2.34 6.50
C HIS A 112 7.55 -2.63 6.94
N GLU A 113 6.79 -1.60 7.30
CA GLU A 113 5.38 -1.74 7.69
C GLU A 113 4.51 -2.27 6.55
N LEU A 114 4.70 -1.75 5.34
CA LEU A 114 3.94 -2.18 4.15
C LEU A 114 4.24 -3.63 3.77
N ARG A 115 5.49 -4.01 3.73
CA ARG A 115 5.88 -5.40 3.41
C ARG A 115 5.35 -6.41 4.41
N ALA A 116 5.29 -6.03 5.68
CA ALA A 116 4.75 -6.91 6.74
C ALA A 116 3.28 -7.29 6.52
N VAL A 117 2.52 -6.51 5.76
CA VAL A 117 1.11 -6.79 5.43
C VAL A 117 0.89 -7.15 3.95
N GLY A 118 1.97 -7.40 3.20
CA GLY A 118 1.91 -7.87 1.82
C GLY A 118 1.72 -6.78 0.76
N VAL A 119 2.02 -5.53 1.08
CA VAL A 119 2.02 -4.40 0.13
C VAL A 119 3.42 -4.19 -0.44
N ASP A 120 3.55 -4.01 -1.75
CA ASP A 120 4.82 -3.92 -2.48
C ASP A 120 5.17 -2.51 -2.95
N VAL A 121 4.15 -1.70 -3.23
CA VAL A 121 4.31 -0.41 -3.87
C VAL A 121 3.70 0.68 -3.01
N ASP A 122 4.52 1.63 -2.60
CA ASP A 122 4.08 2.85 -1.95
C ASP A 122 3.98 3.98 -2.98
N CYS A 123 2.77 4.50 -3.18
CA CYS A 123 2.52 5.66 -4.03
C CYS A 123 2.82 6.94 -3.22
N ALA A 124 4.07 7.18 -2.93
CA ALA A 124 4.55 8.30 -2.14
C ALA A 124 5.39 9.26 -2.97
N PRO A 125 5.43 10.58 -2.63
CA PRO A 125 6.32 11.54 -3.27
C PRO A 125 7.78 11.31 -2.86
#